data_539e07bc3872a8f2723200120a822c4e
#
_entry.id   539e07bc3872a8f2723200120a822c4e
#
_cell.length_a   1.000
_cell.length_b   1.000
_cell.length_c   1.000
_cell.angle_alpha   90.00
_cell.angle_beta   90.00
_cell.angle_gamma   90.00
#
_symmetry.space_group_name_H-M   'P 1'
#
loop_
_entity.id
_entity.type
_entity.pdbx_description
1 polymer ?
#
loop_
_entity_poly.entity_id
_entity_poly.type
_entity_poly.pdbx_seq_one_letter_code
_entity_poly.pdbx_strand_id
1 'polypeptide(L)'
;MRTFSAPDGTQLAYHVTGVGEPLLCLPGGPMRASAYLGDLGGLSRHRRLIRLDLRGTGDSGVPADPVTYRCDRQVGDVEALRAHLGLERVDLLAHSAGGDLALLYAAGYPRRVRSLTLVTARARALGVDFTEEHRREAAALRKAEPWFEAAHEAYERIWAGSVSDADWDAIVPFFYGRWDAVAQAHAATDTAQTNEEAAELYASSGAFRPAEARAVVAAWGARVLLLAGALDSGPLPRVAAAIAELFPQVELTVQPDAGHFPWLDDPDGFSETVADFLDRGK
;
A
#
# COMPACT_ATOMS: atom_id res chain seq x y z
N MET A 1 -1.63 7.56 19.77
CA MET A 1 -0.42 8.03 19.06
C MET A 1 0.80 7.79 19.93
N ARG A 2 1.90 7.33 19.34
CA ARG A 2 3.24 7.17 19.93
C ARG A 2 4.26 7.71 18.94
N THR A 3 5.43 8.13 19.40
CA THR A 3 6.46 8.74 18.53
C THR A 3 7.83 8.08 18.71
N PHE A 4 8.66 8.19 17.69
CA PHE A 4 10.08 7.81 17.70
C PHE A 4 10.85 8.74 16.76
N SER A 5 12.19 8.71 16.83
CA SER A 5 13.02 9.54 15.96
C SER A 5 13.52 8.73 14.78
N ALA A 6 13.37 9.28 13.58
CA ALA A 6 14.05 8.81 12.36
C ALA A 6 15.57 9.06 12.47
N PRO A 7 16.39 8.44 11.61
CA PRO A 7 17.84 8.60 11.63
C PRO A 7 18.33 10.06 11.45
N ASP A 8 17.55 10.89 10.76
CA ASP A 8 17.82 12.30 10.53
C ASP A 8 17.26 13.24 11.63
N GLY A 9 16.64 12.66 12.68
CA GLY A 9 16.03 13.38 13.78
C GLY A 9 14.56 13.75 13.58
N THR A 10 13.97 13.51 12.40
CA THR A 10 12.54 13.73 12.17
C THR A 10 11.72 12.90 13.16
N GLN A 11 10.77 13.53 13.85
CA GLN A 11 9.87 12.83 14.76
C GLN A 11 8.75 12.15 13.97
N LEU A 12 8.69 10.83 14.04
CA LEU A 12 7.66 10.03 13.34
C LEU A 12 6.65 9.47 14.34
N ALA A 13 5.41 9.37 13.90
CA ALA A 13 4.31 8.85 14.67
C ALA A 13 3.88 7.45 14.19
N TYR A 14 3.40 6.64 15.14
CA TYR A 14 2.72 5.40 14.83
C TYR A 14 1.53 5.17 15.75
N HIS A 15 0.56 4.43 15.25
CA HIS A 15 -0.67 4.11 15.96
C HIS A 15 -0.78 2.61 16.20
N VAL A 16 -1.23 2.24 17.39
CA VAL A 16 -1.35 0.83 17.78
C VAL A 16 -2.82 0.50 18.03
N THR A 17 -3.31 -0.53 17.36
CA THR A 17 -4.68 -1.03 17.53
C THR A 17 -4.64 -2.56 17.58
N GLY A 18 -5.48 -3.17 18.40
CA GLY A 18 -5.55 -4.62 18.53
C GLY A 18 -4.54 -5.20 19.52
N VAL A 19 -4.46 -6.53 19.52
CA VAL A 19 -3.68 -7.33 20.47
C VAL A 19 -2.92 -8.45 19.76
N GLY A 20 -2.00 -9.11 20.46
CA GLY A 20 -1.23 -10.25 19.93
C GLY A 20 0.07 -9.84 19.26
N GLU A 21 0.50 -10.65 18.28
CA GLU A 21 1.77 -10.46 17.57
C GLU A 21 1.75 -9.16 16.75
N PRO A 22 2.86 -8.41 16.73
CA PRO A 22 2.93 -7.15 16.01
C PRO A 22 2.93 -7.35 14.49
N LEU A 23 2.18 -6.51 13.80
CA LEU A 23 2.16 -6.38 12.35
C LEU A 23 2.43 -4.91 12.01
N LEU A 24 3.57 -4.61 11.39
CA LEU A 24 3.86 -3.27 10.88
C LEU A 24 3.05 -3.02 9.60
N CYS A 25 2.28 -1.94 9.59
CA CYS A 25 1.43 -1.57 8.48
C CYS A 25 1.93 -0.28 7.84
N LEU A 26 2.33 -0.37 6.58
CA LEU A 26 2.79 0.76 5.76
C LEU A 26 1.66 1.25 4.86
N PRO A 27 1.28 2.53 4.96
CA PRO A 27 0.24 3.11 4.14
C PRO A 27 0.70 3.35 2.69
N GLY A 28 -0.26 3.54 1.81
CA GLY A 28 -0.07 3.96 0.42
C GLY A 28 -0.35 5.44 0.20
N GLY A 29 -1.06 5.74 -0.83
CA GLY A 29 -1.38 7.04 -1.37
C GLY A 29 -0.75 7.23 -2.75
N PRO A 30 0.51 7.62 -2.94
CA PRO A 30 1.56 7.73 -1.92
C PRO A 30 1.35 8.86 -0.91
N MET A 31 1.99 8.76 0.22
CA MET A 31 2.04 9.80 1.26
C MET A 31 0.68 10.17 1.87
N ARG A 32 -0.20 9.17 2.03
CA ARG A 32 -1.44 9.29 2.79
C ARG A 32 -1.20 8.84 4.23
N ALA A 33 -1.73 9.60 5.21
CA ALA A 33 -1.68 9.25 6.63
C ALA A 33 -2.28 7.87 6.89
N SER A 34 -1.70 7.08 7.79
CA SER A 34 -2.10 5.68 8.04
C SER A 34 -3.51 5.51 8.59
N ALA A 35 -4.19 6.60 8.93
CA ALA A 35 -5.54 6.60 9.47
C ALA A 35 -6.56 5.89 8.55
N TYR A 36 -6.43 6.01 7.23
CA TYR A 36 -7.35 5.37 6.27
C TYR A 36 -7.33 3.83 6.31
N LEU A 37 -6.25 3.23 6.81
CA LEU A 37 -6.18 1.77 6.98
C LEU A 37 -7.17 1.26 8.04
N GLY A 38 -7.63 2.14 8.94
CA GLY A 38 -8.53 1.76 10.01
C GLY A 38 -7.98 0.61 10.85
N ASP A 39 -8.80 -0.40 11.06
CA ASP A 39 -8.39 -1.66 11.69
C ASP A 39 -8.21 -2.80 10.67
N LEU A 40 -8.13 -2.46 9.37
CA LEU A 40 -7.98 -3.40 8.26
C LEU A 40 -9.06 -4.50 8.29
N GLY A 41 -10.33 -4.08 8.30
CA GLY A 41 -11.47 -4.99 8.26
C GLY A 41 -11.58 -5.92 9.46
N GLY A 42 -11.11 -5.47 10.63
CA GLY A 42 -11.11 -6.27 11.85
C GLY A 42 -9.88 -7.15 12.05
N LEU A 43 -8.83 -7.00 11.22
CA LEU A 43 -7.56 -7.71 11.41
C LEU A 43 -6.94 -7.43 12.79
N SER A 44 -7.32 -6.29 13.42
CA SER A 44 -6.95 -5.95 14.80
C SER A 44 -7.41 -6.97 15.85
N ARG A 45 -8.38 -7.82 15.55
CA ARG A 45 -8.80 -8.95 16.40
C ARG A 45 -7.76 -10.09 16.45
N HIS A 46 -6.93 -10.18 15.42
CA HIS A 46 -5.94 -11.25 15.22
C HIS A 46 -4.51 -10.79 15.43
N ARG A 47 -4.24 -9.48 15.22
CA ARG A 47 -2.89 -8.89 15.27
C ARG A 47 -2.90 -7.54 15.96
N ARG A 48 -1.79 -7.21 16.58
CA ARG A 48 -1.49 -5.86 17.05
C ARG A 48 -0.96 -5.04 15.87
N LEU A 49 -1.84 -4.27 15.23
CA LEU A 49 -1.52 -3.42 14.10
C LEU A 49 -0.69 -2.22 14.56
N ILE A 50 0.47 -2.02 13.96
CA ILE A 50 1.36 -0.87 14.19
C ILE A 50 1.41 -0.09 12.89
N ARG A 51 0.54 0.91 12.76
CA ARG A 51 0.40 1.73 11.57
C ARG A 51 1.35 2.91 11.64
N LEU A 52 2.29 3.00 10.70
CA LEU A 52 3.25 4.10 10.59
C LEU A 52 2.64 5.25 9.82
N ASP A 53 2.65 6.45 10.36
CA ASP A 53 2.52 7.65 9.56
C ASP A 53 3.89 7.95 8.94
N LEU A 54 3.95 7.99 7.62
CA LEU A 54 5.18 8.35 6.91
C LEU A 54 5.53 9.81 7.20
N ARG A 55 6.79 10.19 7.05
CA ARG A 55 7.24 11.56 7.31
C ARG A 55 6.38 12.60 6.59
N GLY A 56 5.97 13.66 7.28
CA GLY A 56 5.09 14.70 6.73
C GLY A 56 3.65 14.29 6.51
N THR A 57 3.21 13.14 7.05
CA THR A 57 1.80 12.69 6.99
C THR A 57 1.25 12.44 8.38
N GLY A 58 -0.05 12.58 8.55
CA GLY A 58 -0.75 12.33 9.83
C GLY A 58 -0.12 13.09 10.99
N ASP A 59 0.27 12.35 12.02
CA ASP A 59 0.91 12.90 13.22
C ASP A 59 2.46 12.94 13.15
N SER A 60 3.05 12.51 12.02
CA SER A 60 4.49 12.55 11.80
C SER A 60 4.97 13.96 11.44
N GLY A 61 6.16 14.29 11.92
CA GLY A 61 6.81 15.57 11.62
C GLY A 61 7.23 15.72 10.16
N VAL A 62 7.30 16.97 9.72
CA VAL A 62 7.84 17.36 8.42
C VAL A 62 9.37 17.31 8.49
N PRO A 63 10.06 16.65 7.55
CA PRO A 63 11.52 16.59 7.52
C PRO A 63 12.11 17.96 7.13
N ALA A 64 13.33 18.22 7.58
CA ALA A 64 14.05 19.44 7.19
C ALA A 64 14.45 19.45 5.70
N ASP A 65 14.69 18.28 5.11
CA ASP A 65 15.06 18.10 3.71
C ASP A 65 13.93 17.37 2.96
N PRO A 66 13.20 18.07 2.06
CA PRO A 66 12.10 17.45 1.28
C PRO A 66 12.54 16.28 0.38
N VAL A 67 13.82 16.20 -0.01
CA VAL A 67 14.36 15.05 -0.75
C VAL A 67 14.15 13.73 0.00
N THR A 68 14.01 13.79 1.32
CA THR A 68 13.77 12.62 2.17
C THR A 68 12.36 12.07 2.08
N TYR A 69 11.42 12.74 1.40
CA TYR A 69 10.12 12.18 1.02
C TYR A 69 10.23 11.07 -0.04
N ARG A 70 11.35 11.00 -0.75
CA ARG A 70 11.59 9.94 -1.72
C ARG A 70 11.57 8.57 -1.04
N CYS A 71 10.93 7.58 -1.70
CA CYS A 71 10.65 6.27 -1.13
C CYS A 71 11.90 5.56 -0.58
N ASP A 72 13.00 5.58 -1.31
CA ASP A 72 14.28 4.95 -0.89
C ASP A 72 14.86 5.58 0.38
N ARG A 73 14.56 6.87 0.64
CA ARG A 73 15.02 7.58 1.84
C ARG A 73 14.24 7.19 3.10
N GLN A 74 13.01 6.73 2.94
CA GLN A 74 12.14 6.32 4.04
C GLN A 74 12.39 4.88 4.52
N VAL A 75 13.22 4.12 3.85
CA VAL A 75 13.62 2.75 4.26
C VAL A 75 14.23 2.77 5.67
N GLY A 76 15.03 3.78 5.98
CA GLY A 76 15.62 3.98 7.31
C GLY A 76 14.58 4.24 8.41
N ASP A 77 13.43 4.82 8.08
CA ASP A 77 12.35 5.08 9.03
C ASP A 77 11.67 3.79 9.48
N VAL A 78 11.46 2.86 8.55
CA VAL A 78 10.90 1.54 8.86
C VAL A 78 11.85 0.76 9.77
N GLU A 79 13.17 0.80 9.50
CA GLU A 79 14.18 0.15 10.34
C GLU A 79 14.26 0.81 11.73
N ALA A 80 14.18 2.14 11.81
CA ALA A 80 14.15 2.86 13.07
C ALA A 80 12.92 2.48 13.91
N LEU A 81 11.74 2.36 13.28
CA LEU A 81 10.54 1.90 13.97
C LEU A 81 10.69 0.46 14.49
N ARG A 82 11.20 -0.45 13.65
CA ARG A 82 11.46 -1.84 14.08
C ARG A 82 12.38 -1.86 15.31
N ALA A 83 13.46 -1.11 15.27
CA ALA A 83 14.45 -1.03 16.36
C ALA A 83 13.85 -0.40 17.63
N HIS A 84 13.08 0.70 17.48
CA HIS A 84 12.37 1.36 18.57
C HIS A 84 11.40 0.41 19.30
N LEU A 85 10.75 -0.49 18.55
CA LEU A 85 9.85 -1.49 19.11
C LEU A 85 10.57 -2.70 19.71
N GLY A 86 11.90 -2.78 19.61
CA GLY A 86 12.70 -3.91 20.10
C GLY A 86 12.46 -5.22 19.34
N LEU A 87 11.97 -5.14 18.10
CA LEU A 87 11.67 -6.33 17.30
C LEU A 87 12.91 -6.81 16.56
N GLU A 88 13.28 -8.06 16.69
CA GLU A 88 14.37 -8.65 15.91
C GLU A 88 13.99 -8.77 14.43
N ARG A 89 12.79 -9.28 14.17
CA ARG A 89 12.19 -9.42 12.84
C ARG A 89 10.74 -8.92 12.88
N VAL A 90 10.22 -8.50 11.73
CA VAL A 90 8.86 -7.99 11.59
C VAL A 90 8.04 -8.80 10.60
N ASP A 91 6.76 -8.96 10.88
CA ASP A 91 5.75 -9.18 9.86
C ASP A 91 5.34 -7.82 9.34
N LEU A 92 5.33 -7.66 8.02
CA LEU A 92 5.11 -6.39 7.35
C LEU A 92 3.89 -6.49 6.43
N LEU A 93 2.95 -5.57 6.57
CA LEU A 93 1.84 -5.39 5.65
C LEU A 93 1.99 -4.03 4.97
N ALA A 94 1.84 -3.99 3.68
CA ALA A 94 1.90 -2.76 2.91
C ALA A 94 0.77 -2.67 1.90
N HIS A 95 0.15 -1.52 1.83
CA HIS A 95 -0.94 -1.23 0.91
C HIS A 95 -0.47 -0.32 -0.22
N SER A 96 -0.88 -0.61 -1.45
CA SER A 96 -0.71 0.27 -2.61
C SER A 96 0.75 0.76 -2.78
N ALA A 97 0.99 2.06 -2.83
CA ALA A 97 2.33 2.66 -2.94
C ALA A 97 3.27 2.27 -1.78
N GLY A 98 2.72 1.94 -0.60
CA GLY A 98 3.51 1.40 0.51
C GLY A 98 4.21 0.08 0.17
N GLY A 99 3.73 -0.65 -0.84
CA GLY A 99 4.39 -1.84 -1.38
C GLY A 99 5.80 -1.55 -1.90
N ASP A 100 6.00 -0.42 -2.57
CA ASP A 100 7.33 0.00 -3.01
C ASP A 100 8.29 0.17 -1.82
N LEU A 101 7.83 0.83 -0.74
CA LEU A 101 8.63 1.01 0.47
C LEU A 101 8.94 -0.31 1.18
N ALA A 102 7.93 -1.20 1.29
CA ALA A 102 8.11 -2.51 1.89
C ALA A 102 9.10 -3.38 1.11
N LEU A 103 9.07 -3.33 -0.22
CA LEU A 103 9.98 -4.05 -1.11
C LEU A 103 11.42 -3.52 -1.01
N LEU A 104 11.60 -2.21 -0.95
CA LEU A 104 12.91 -1.60 -0.72
C LEU A 104 13.44 -1.93 0.68
N TYR A 105 12.59 -1.94 1.70
CA TYR A 105 12.98 -2.34 3.04
C TYR A 105 13.39 -3.82 3.08
N ALA A 106 12.60 -4.71 2.47
CA ALA A 106 12.93 -6.12 2.37
C ALA A 106 14.25 -6.37 1.62
N ALA A 107 14.52 -5.61 0.55
CA ALA A 107 15.78 -5.69 -0.19
C ALA A 107 16.96 -5.17 0.62
N GLY A 108 16.80 -4.09 1.39
CA GLY A 108 17.86 -3.52 2.23
C GLY A 108 18.12 -4.29 3.52
N TYR A 109 17.08 -4.90 4.08
CA TYR A 109 17.11 -5.60 5.37
C TYR A 109 16.47 -7.00 5.31
N PRO A 110 16.90 -7.91 4.38
CA PRO A 110 16.18 -9.16 4.13
C PRO A 110 16.08 -10.08 5.35
N ARG A 111 17.04 -10.00 6.28
CA ARG A 111 17.02 -10.78 7.51
C ARG A 111 16.10 -10.21 8.61
N ARG A 112 15.61 -8.99 8.44
CA ARG A 112 14.70 -8.31 9.38
C ARG A 112 13.23 -8.55 9.09
N VAL A 113 12.88 -9.05 7.91
CA VAL A 113 11.50 -9.36 7.54
C VAL A 113 11.25 -10.86 7.73
N ARG A 114 10.21 -11.20 8.48
CA ARG A 114 9.76 -12.57 8.70
C ARG A 114 8.77 -13.00 7.62
N SER A 115 7.80 -12.13 7.34
CA SER A 115 6.84 -12.28 6.27
C SER A 115 6.44 -10.92 5.69
N LEU A 116 5.96 -10.92 4.44
CA LEU A 116 5.51 -9.73 3.74
C LEU A 116 4.11 -9.96 3.18
N THR A 117 3.17 -9.09 3.53
CA THR A 117 1.82 -9.04 2.96
C THR A 117 1.71 -7.78 2.10
N LEU A 118 1.50 -7.97 0.81
CA LEU A 118 1.32 -6.90 -0.18
C LEU A 118 -0.15 -6.86 -0.59
N VAL A 119 -0.87 -5.82 -0.16
CA VAL A 119 -2.30 -5.63 -0.42
C VAL A 119 -2.47 -4.64 -1.54
N THR A 120 -3.01 -5.06 -2.68
CA THR A 120 -3.22 -4.23 -3.88
C THR A 120 -2.01 -3.33 -4.19
N ALA A 121 -0.82 -3.91 -4.03
CA ALA A 121 0.42 -3.17 -3.88
C ALA A 121 1.09 -2.83 -5.21
N ARG A 122 1.73 -1.66 -5.28
CA ARG A 122 2.67 -1.32 -6.34
C ARG A 122 4.01 -2.02 -6.12
N ALA A 123 4.71 -2.31 -7.22
CA ALA A 123 6.01 -2.96 -7.21
C ALA A 123 7.01 -2.32 -8.20
N ARG A 124 6.97 -0.99 -8.34
CA ARG A 124 7.95 -0.23 -9.14
C ARG A 124 9.37 -0.43 -8.63
N ALA A 125 9.52 -0.65 -7.32
CA ALA A 125 10.78 -1.06 -6.71
C ALA A 125 11.38 -2.32 -7.34
N LEU A 126 10.53 -3.20 -7.91
CA LEU A 126 10.92 -4.39 -8.68
C LEU A 126 10.77 -4.19 -10.19
N GLY A 127 10.48 -2.98 -10.66
CA GLY A 127 10.28 -2.67 -12.09
C GLY A 127 9.00 -3.27 -12.68
N VAL A 128 8.01 -3.56 -11.85
CA VAL A 128 6.66 -3.93 -12.28
C VAL A 128 5.72 -2.79 -11.94
N ASP A 129 5.01 -2.29 -12.94
CA ASP A 129 3.98 -1.27 -12.77
C ASP A 129 2.78 -1.60 -13.68
N PHE A 130 1.66 -0.97 -13.40
CA PHE A 130 0.49 -1.07 -14.27
C PHE A 130 0.45 0.11 -15.25
N THR A 131 -0.01 -0.17 -16.46
CA THR A 131 -0.08 0.75 -17.58
C THR A 131 -1.48 1.35 -17.73
N GLU A 132 -1.59 2.33 -18.63
CA GLU A 132 -2.88 2.85 -19.07
C GLU A 132 -3.79 1.74 -19.65
N GLU A 133 -3.24 0.80 -20.40
CA GLU A 133 -3.99 -0.36 -20.91
C GLU A 133 -4.58 -1.21 -19.76
N HIS A 134 -3.81 -1.45 -18.71
CA HIS A 134 -4.31 -2.14 -17.51
C HIS A 134 -5.48 -1.40 -16.87
N ARG A 135 -5.42 -0.07 -16.82
CA ARG A 135 -6.50 0.75 -16.26
C ARG A 135 -7.76 0.72 -17.11
N ARG A 136 -7.62 0.74 -18.46
CA ARG A 136 -8.75 0.58 -19.36
C ARG A 136 -9.42 -0.78 -19.23
N GLU A 137 -8.60 -1.83 -19.11
CA GLU A 137 -9.10 -3.18 -18.83
C GLU A 137 -9.90 -3.25 -17.52
N ALA A 138 -9.36 -2.70 -16.44
CA ALA A 138 -10.05 -2.64 -15.15
C ALA A 138 -11.36 -1.83 -15.23
N ALA A 139 -11.32 -0.67 -15.87
CA ALA A 139 -12.52 0.15 -16.08
C ALA A 139 -13.60 -0.61 -16.86
N ALA A 140 -13.21 -1.41 -17.85
CA ALA A 140 -14.16 -2.18 -18.66
C ALA A 140 -14.97 -3.21 -17.82
N LEU A 141 -14.45 -3.67 -16.67
CA LEU A 141 -15.15 -4.55 -15.75
C LEU A 141 -16.34 -3.85 -15.05
N ARG A 142 -16.38 -2.54 -15.07
CA ARG A 142 -17.34 -1.73 -14.32
C ARG A 142 -18.44 -1.11 -15.20
N LYS A 143 -18.58 -1.55 -16.46
CA LYS A 143 -19.55 -0.99 -17.45
C LYS A 143 -21.00 -1.03 -17.02
N ALA A 144 -21.39 -1.92 -16.10
CA ALA A 144 -22.75 -2.03 -15.60
C ALA A 144 -23.05 -1.06 -14.44
N GLU A 145 -22.04 -0.36 -13.93
CA GLU A 145 -22.22 0.54 -12.80
C GLU A 145 -22.90 1.85 -13.21
N PRO A 146 -23.81 2.39 -12.39
CA PRO A 146 -24.53 3.62 -12.71
C PRO A 146 -23.64 4.86 -12.92
N TRP A 147 -22.47 4.87 -12.27
CA TRP A 147 -21.49 5.95 -12.34
C TRP A 147 -20.48 5.80 -13.49
N PHE A 148 -20.50 4.67 -14.22
CA PHE A 148 -19.44 4.29 -15.17
C PHE A 148 -19.24 5.32 -16.25
N GLU A 149 -20.27 5.80 -16.94
CA GLU A 149 -20.12 6.69 -18.09
C GLU A 149 -19.38 7.98 -17.71
N ALA A 150 -19.80 8.64 -16.63
CA ALA A 150 -19.16 9.88 -16.17
C ALA A 150 -17.69 9.66 -15.75
N ALA A 151 -17.44 8.57 -15.00
CA ALA A 151 -16.08 8.21 -14.56
C ALA A 151 -15.18 7.81 -15.76
N HIS A 152 -15.72 7.09 -16.73
CA HIS A 152 -14.97 6.68 -17.91
C HIS A 152 -14.60 7.87 -18.81
N GLU A 153 -15.51 8.82 -19.03
CA GLU A 153 -15.23 10.06 -19.72
C GLU A 153 -14.13 10.88 -19.02
N ALA A 154 -14.14 10.92 -17.69
CA ALA A 154 -13.08 11.58 -16.93
C ALA A 154 -11.73 10.86 -17.10
N TYR A 155 -11.69 9.55 -17.08
CA TYR A 155 -10.49 8.77 -17.40
C TYR A 155 -9.94 9.10 -18.79
N GLU A 156 -10.78 9.14 -19.82
CA GLU A 156 -10.34 9.47 -21.18
C GLU A 156 -9.72 10.88 -21.25
N ARG A 157 -10.29 11.87 -20.52
CA ARG A 157 -9.69 13.22 -20.43
C ARG A 157 -8.33 13.20 -19.71
N ILE A 158 -8.22 12.45 -18.61
CA ILE A 158 -6.95 12.29 -17.88
C ILE A 158 -5.89 11.69 -18.80
N TRP A 159 -6.21 10.64 -19.54
CA TRP A 159 -5.27 10.00 -20.48
C TRP A 159 -4.91 10.87 -21.69
N ALA A 160 -5.82 11.75 -22.12
CA ALA A 160 -5.54 12.74 -23.15
C ALA A 160 -4.68 13.92 -22.65
N GLY A 161 -4.36 13.97 -21.35
CA GLY A 161 -3.59 15.07 -20.75
C GLY A 161 -4.39 16.34 -20.48
N SER A 162 -5.73 16.28 -20.56
CA SER A 162 -6.64 17.39 -20.24
C SER A 162 -7.30 17.10 -18.88
N VAL A 163 -6.62 17.46 -17.80
CA VAL A 163 -6.99 17.08 -16.44
C VAL A 163 -7.53 18.26 -15.66
N SER A 164 -8.62 18.03 -14.90
CA SER A 164 -9.14 18.93 -13.87
C SER A 164 -9.32 18.18 -12.54
N ASP A 165 -9.45 18.92 -11.44
CA ASP A 165 -9.72 18.31 -10.12
C ASP A 165 -11.02 17.50 -10.17
N ALA A 166 -12.05 17.98 -10.88
CA ALA A 166 -13.31 17.26 -11.04
C ALA A 166 -13.14 15.91 -11.78
N ASP A 167 -12.14 15.75 -12.65
CA ASP A 167 -11.86 14.49 -13.32
C ASP A 167 -11.26 13.48 -12.34
N TRP A 168 -10.38 13.92 -11.47
CA TRP A 168 -9.85 13.07 -10.38
C TRP A 168 -10.95 12.61 -9.44
N ASP A 169 -11.88 13.48 -9.06
CA ASP A 169 -13.03 13.13 -8.23
C ASP A 169 -13.95 12.12 -8.92
N ALA A 170 -14.19 12.31 -10.21
CA ALA A 170 -15.07 11.45 -10.98
C ALA A 170 -14.58 10.00 -11.12
N ILE A 171 -13.27 9.77 -11.13
CA ILE A 171 -12.70 8.41 -11.27
C ILE A 171 -12.59 7.65 -9.94
N VAL A 172 -12.81 8.31 -8.82
CA VAL A 172 -12.68 7.71 -7.47
C VAL A 172 -13.45 6.39 -7.31
N PRO A 173 -14.70 6.24 -7.84
CA PRO A 173 -15.44 4.99 -7.73
C PRO A 173 -14.72 3.74 -8.29
N PHE A 174 -13.83 3.92 -9.27
CA PHE A 174 -13.04 2.81 -9.83
C PHE A 174 -12.08 2.16 -8.84
N PHE A 175 -11.74 2.82 -7.74
CA PHE A 175 -10.86 2.26 -6.70
C PHE A 175 -11.59 1.36 -5.70
N TYR A 176 -12.92 1.28 -5.74
CA TYR A 176 -13.72 0.52 -4.77
C TYR A 176 -14.45 -0.62 -5.46
N GLY A 177 -14.54 -1.77 -4.81
CA GLY A 177 -15.36 -2.88 -5.31
C GLY A 177 -16.85 -2.51 -5.32
N ARG A 178 -17.29 -1.75 -4.32
CA ARG A 178 -18.64 -1.19 -4.21
C ARG A 178 -18.54 0.32 -3.96
N TRP A 179 -19.39 1.10 -4.63
CA TRP A 179 -19.46 2.55 -4.42
C TRP A 179 -20.65 2.91 -3.51
N ASP A 180 -20.62 2.38 -2.30
CA ASP A 180 -21.65 2.61 -1.26
C ASP A 180 -21.26 3.74 -0.29
N ALA A 181 -22.08 3.98 0.74
CA ALA A 181 -21.83 5.03 1.72
C ALA A 181 -20.51 4.86 2.50
N VAL A 182 -20.06 3.60 2.73
CA VAL A 182 -18.80 3.31 3.41
C VAL A 182 -17.62 3.71 2.52
N ALA A 183 -17.65 3.31 1.24
CA ALA A 183 -16.65 3.69 0.26
C ALA A 183 -16.56 5.21 0.07
N GLN A 184 -17.72 5.88 -0.05
CA GLN A 184 -17.79 7.33 -0.19
C GLN A 184 -17.23 8.07 1.04
N ALA A 185 -17.58 7.63 2.25
CA ALA A 185 -17.04 8.21 3.48
C ALA A 185 -15.52 8.02 3.60
N HIS A 186 -15.02 6.86 3.19
CA HIS A 186 -13.58 6.59 3.16
C HIS A 186 -12.87 7.45 2.11
N ALA A 187 -13.42 7.58 0.90
CA ALA A 187 -12.88 8.40 -0.17
C ALA A 187 -12.81 9.88 0.23
N ALA A 188 -13.85 10.40 0.89
CA ALA A 188 -13.92 11.80 1.31
C ALA A 188 -12.80 12.23 2.28
N THR A 189 -12.06 11.29 2.86
CA THR A 189 -10.93 11.60 3.74
C THR A 189 -9.59 11.72 3.01
N ASP A 190 -9.52 11.40 1.72
CA ASP A 190 -8.25 11.25 0.98
C ASP A 190 -7.45 12.55 0.94
N THR A 191 -8.03 13.63 0.44
CA THR A 191 -7.37 14.93 0.30
C THR A 191 -6.84 15.46 1.63
N ALA A 192 -7.65 15.34 2.72
CA ALA A 192 -7.23 15.81 4.03
C ALA A 192 -6.12 14.96 4.67
N GLN A 193 -5.93 13.73 4.21
CA GLN A 193 -4.94 12.79 4.74
C GLN A 193 -3.67 12.71 3.87
N THR A 194 -3.67 13.25 2.66
CA THR A 194 -2.57 13.13 1.70
C THR A 194 -1.69 14.39 1.71
N ASN A 195 -0.38 14.20 1.81
CA ASN A 195 0.60 15.24 1.58
C ASN A 195 1.00 15.22 0.10
N GLU A 196 0.40 16.09 -0.71
CA GLU A 196 0.58 16.12 -2.17
C GLU A 196 2.02 16.44 -2.57
N GLU A 197 2.66 17.42 -1.92
CA GLU A 197 4.07 17.76 -2.17
C GLU A 197 4.99 16.55 -1.95
N ALA A 198 4.78 15.83 -0.86
CA ALA A 198 5.53 14.62 -0.57
C ALA A 198 5.21 13.47 -1.55
N ALA A 199 3.96 13.39 -2.02
CA ALA A 199 3.53 12.38 -2.98
C ALA A 199 4.22 12.54 -4.35
N GLU A 200 4.40 13.78 -4.81
CA GLU A 200 5.16 14.08 -6.05
C GLU A 200 6.62 13.61 -5.95
N LEU A 201 7.23 13.74 -4.78
CA LEU A 201 8.62 13.37 -4.54
C LEU A 201 8.81 11.87 -4.31
N TYR A 202 7.79 11.17 -3.83
CA TYR A 202 7.87 9.77 -3.37
C TYR A 202 8.53 8.83 -4.39
N ALA A 203 8.14 8.91 -5.64
CA ALA A 203 8.64 8.07 -6.72
C ALA A 203 9.49 8.85 -7.74
N SER A 204 10.07 9.98 -7.32
CA SER A 204 10.93 10.79 -8.17
C SER A 204 12.18 10.04 -8.64
N SER A 205 12.88 10.60 -9.62
CA SER A 205 14.05 9.98 -10.25
C SER A 205 15.07 9.46 -9.23
N GLY A 206 15.50 8.21 -9.40
CA GLY A 206 16.47 7.54 -8.53
C GLY A 206 15.87 6.89 -7.27
N ALA A 207 14.54 6.95 -7.07
CA ALA A 207 13.89 6.28 -5.94
C ALA A 207 13.99 4.74 -6.02
N PHE A 208 14.05 4.19 -7.21
CA PHE A 208 14.02 2.75 -7.43
C PHE A 208 15.24 2.26 -8.22
N ARG A 209 15.76 1.10 -7.81
CA ARG A 209 16.82 0.34 -8.49
C ARG A 209 16.34 -1.10 -8.70
N PRO A 210 15.47 -1.34 -9.69
CA PRO A 210 14.77 -2.62 -9.81
C PRO A 210 15.67 -3.84 -9.94
N ALA A 211 16.78 -3.72 -10.67
CA ALA A 211 17.71 -4.84 -10.86
C ALA A 211 18.34 -5.29 -9.51
N GLU A 212 18.72 -4.34 -8.67
CA GLU A 212 19.30 -4.62 -7.35
C GLU A 212 18.26 -5.26 -6.42
N ALA A 213 17.05 -4.69 -6.36
CA ALA A 213 15.98 -5.22 -5.52
C ALA A 213 15.54 -6.62 -5.98
N ARG A 214 15.36 -6.87 -7.28
CA ARG A 214 15.04 -8.19 -7.84
C ARG A 214 16.08 -9.26 -7.45
N ALA A 215 17.36 -8.93 -7.52
CA ALA A 215 18.41 -9.88 -7.17
C ALA A 215 18.31 -10.35 -5.71
N VAL A 216 17.88 -9.47 -4.81
CA VAL A 216 17.68 -9.83 -3.40
C VAL A 216 16.41 -10.66 -3.22
N VAL A 217 15.27 -10.22 -3.77
CA VAL A 217 13.99 -10.93 -3.57
C VAL A 217 13.96 -12.30 -4.24
N ALA A 218 14.68 -12.49 -5.35
CA ALA A 218 14.80 -13.79 -6.01
C ALA A 218 15.51 -14.86 -5.16
N ALA A 219 16.35 -14.43 -4.22
CA ALA A 219 17.04 -15.31 -3.26
C ALA A 219 16.41 -15.27 -1.85
N TRP A 220 15.33 -14.54 -1.67
CA TRP A 220 14.75 -14.28 -0.37
C TRP A 220 13.84 -15.40 0.10
N GLY A 221 14.13 -15.96 1.27
CA GLY A 221 13.42 -17.10 1.81
C GLY A 221 12.20 -16.74 2.69
N ALA A 222 11.85 -15.46 2.84
CA ALA A 222 10.67 -15.09 3.60
C ALA A 222 9.40 -15.34 2.77
N ARG A 223 8.31 -15.67 3.47
CA ARG A 223 7.02 -15.91 2.84
C ARG A 223 6.37 -14.58 2.43
N VAL A 224 5.73 -14.57 1.28
CA VAL A 224 5.03 -13.41 0.73
C VAL A 224 3.57 -13.78 0.47
N LEU A 225 2.64 -12.93 0.91
CA LEU A 225 1.25 -12.94 0.45
C LEU A 225 1.05 -11.73 -0.45
N LEU A 226 0.57 -11.97 -1.66
CA LEU A 226 0.01 -10.96 -2.55
C LEU A 226 -1.51 -11.08 -2.50
N LEU A 227 -2.19 -10.02 -2.08
CA LEU A 227 -3.64 -9.94 -2.08
C LEU A 227 -4.08 -8.87 -3.08
N ALA A 228 -4.77 -9.28 -4.13
CA ALA A 228 -5.29 -8.43 -5.19
C ALA A 228 -6.80 -8.35 -5.11
N GLY A 229 -7.38 -7.20 -5.44
CA GLY A 229 -8.81 -7.05 -5.68
C GLY A 229 -9.16 -7.41 -7.13
N ALA A 230 -10.21 -8.20 -7.33
CA ALA A 230 -10.63 -8.62 -8.68
C ALA A 230 -11.06 -7.42 -9.57
N LEU A 231 -11.48 -6.32 -8.96
CA LEU A 231 -11.98 -5.11 -9.63
C LEU A 231 -11.03 -3.90 -9.44
N ASP A 232 -9.81 -4.12 -8.96
CA ASP A 232 -8.87 -3.04 -8.68
C ASP A 232 -8.44 -2.30 -9.96
N SER A 233 -8.66 -1.00 -10.01
CA SER A 233 -8.19 -0.13 -11.10
C SER A 233 -6.72 0.28 -10.97
N GLY A 234 -6.08 -0.05 -9.83
CA GLY A 234 -4.63 -0.02 -9.63
C GLY A 234 -4.00 -1.29 -10.23
N PRO A 235 -3.27 -2.10 -9.47
CA PRO A 235 -2.71 -3.34 -10.02
C PRO A 235 -3.78 -4.42 -10.17
N LEU A 236 -4.23 -4.65 -11.40
CA LEU A 236 -5.08 -5.79 -11.75
C LEU A 236 -4.48 -7.11 -11.26
N PRO A 237 -5.29 -8.17 -11.05
CA PRO A 237 -4.80 -9.49 -10.65
C PRO A 237 -3.67 -10.04 -11.53
N ARG A 238 -3.68 -9.77 -12.83
CA ARG A 238 -2.57 -10.20 -13.72
C ARG A 238 -1.26 -9.46 -13.46
N VAL A 239 -1.33 -8.20 -12.99
CA VAL A 239 -0.13 -7.46 -12.56
C VAL A 239 0.39 -8.03 -11.24
N ALA A 240 -0.51 -8.35 -10.30
CA ALA A 240 -0.14 -9.04 -9.07
C ALA A 240 0.48 -10.43 -9.36
N ALA A 241 -0.02 -11.16 -10.35
CA ALA A 241 0.58 -12.42 -10.79
C ALA A 241 2.01 -12.24 -11.32
N ALA A 242 2.24 -11.21 -12.14
CA ALA A 242 3.60 -10.87 -12.61
C ALA A 242 4.56 -10.47 -11.47
N ILE A 243 4.04 -9.83 -10.42
CA ILE A 243 4.83 -9.56 -9.21
C ILE A 243 5.13 -10.88 -8.47
N ALA A 244 4.15 -11.79 -8.36
CA ALA A 244 4.31 -13.07 -7.68
C ALA A 244 5.45 -13.92 -8.28
N GLU A 245 5.60 -13.92 -9.59
CA GLU A 245 6.65 -14.67 -10.29
C GLU A 245 8.09 -14.29 -9.87
N LEU A 246 8.26 -13.13 -9.21
CA LEU A 246 9.57 -12.66 -8.75
C LEU A 246 10.00 -13.25 -7.41
N PHE A 247 9.10 -13.94 -6.70
CA PHE A 247 9.36 -14.46 -5.35
C PHE A 247 9.40 -16.00 -5.32
N PRO A 248 10.37 -16.60 -4.62
CA PRO A 248 10.46 -18.06 -4.52
C PRO A 248 9.39 -18.68 -3.61
N GLN A 249 8.85 -17.91 -2.65
CA GLN A 249 7.83 -18.35 -1.69
C GLN A 249 6.71 -17.34 -1.61
N VAL A 250 5.71 -17.50 -2.47
CA VAL A 250 4.60 -16.55 -2.60
C VAL A 250 3.25 -17.26 -2.64
N GLU A 251 2.28 -16.67 -1.99
CA GLU A 251 0.86 -16.99 -2.11
C GLU A 251 0.19 -15.81 -2.81
N LEU A 252 -0.57 -16.07 -3.86
CA LEU A 252 -1.38 -15.05 -4.54
C LEU A 252 -2.85 -15.34 -4.26
N THR A 253 -3.54 -14.39 -3.66
CA THR A 253 -4.99 -14.44 -3.44
C THR A 253 -5.64 -13.29 -4.19
N VAL A 254 -6.69 -13.60 -4.95
CA VAL A 254 -7.55 -12.61 -5.59
C VAL A 254 -8.88 -12.59 -4.84
N GLN A 255 -9.18 -11.47 -4.19
CA GLN A 255 -10.45 -11.30 -3.48
C GLN A 255 -11.55 -10.93 -4.48
N PRO A 256 -12.62 -11.72 -4.59
CA PRO A 256 -13.74 -11.43 -5.49
C PRO A 256 -14.41 -10.11 -5.13
N ASP A 257 -14.96 -9.41 -6.12
CA ASP A 257 -15.74 -8.18 -5.97
C ASP A 257 -15.03 -7.05 -5.19
N ALA A 258 -13.74 -7.19 -4.92
CA ALA A 258 -12.94 -6.20 -4.20
C ALA A 258 -12.17 -5.27 -5.16
N GLY A 259 -12.11 -4.00 -4.80
CA GLY A 259 -11.28 -2.99 -5.45
C GLY A 259 -9.94 -2.81 -4.76
N HIS A 260 -9.49 -1.55 -4.71
CA HIS A 260 -8.18 -1.17 -4.16
C HIS A 260 -8.11 -1.25 -2.63
N PHE A 261 -9.26 -1.30 -1.96
CA PHE A 261 -9.39 -1.35 -0.49
C PHE A 261 -10.14 -2.61 -0.06
N PRO A 262 -9.57 -3.83 -0.27
CA PRO A 262 -10.29 -5.09 -0.11
C PRO A 262 -10.86 -5.30 1.29
N TRP A 263 -10.29 -4.71 2.33
CA TRP A 263 -10.81 -4.75 3.71
C TRP A 263 -12.10 -3.94 3.92
N LEU A 264 -12.49 -3.08 2.97
CA LEU A 264 -13.78 -2.37 2.99
C LEU A 264 -14.84 -3.14 2.21
N ASP A 265 -14.44 -3.86 1.17
CA ASP A 265 -15.35 -4.60 0.30
C ASP A 265 -15.80 -5.93 0.91
N ASP A 266 -14.88 -6.69 1.49
CA ASP A 266 -15.13 -7.91 2.25
C ASP A 266 -14.19 -7.96 3.48
N PRO A 267 -14.58 -7.34 4.60
CA PRO A 267 -13.75 -7.25 5.80
C PRO A 267 -13.36 -8.60 6.39
N ASP A 268 -14.31 -9.53 6.46
CA ASP A 268 -14.08 -10.83 7.09
C ASP A 268 -13.16 -11.70 6.20
N GLY A 269 -13.46 -11.82 4.91
CA GLY A 269 -12.61 -12.57 3.96
C GLY A 269 -11.19 -12.02 3.89
N PHE A 270 -11.03 -10.69 3.92
CA PHE A 270 -9.72 -10.04 3.99
C PHE A 270 -8.97 -10.40 5.28
N SER A 271 -9.60 -10.16 6.44
CA SER A 271 -8.93 -10.35 7.73
C SER A 271 -8.57 -11.81 8.00
N GLU A 272 -9.43 -12.76 7.61
CA GLU A 272 -9.17 -14.20 7.70
C GLU A 272 -8.00 -14.62 6.79
N THR A 273 -8.01 -14.19 5.53
CA THR A 273 -6.91 -14.51 4.58
C THR A 273 -5.55 -14.04 5.12
N VAL A 274 -5.47 -12.81 5.62
CA VAL A 274 -4.21 -12.27 6.15
C VAL A 274 -3.82 -12.95 7.45
N ALA A 275 -4.77 -13.19 8.36
CA ALA A 275 -4.51 -13.86 9.64
C ALA A 275 -4.00 -15.29 9.42
N ASP A 276 -4.63 -16.07 8.55
CA ASP A 276 -4.23 -17.43 8.21
C ASP A 276 -2.83 -17.50 7.63
N PHE A 277 -2.50 -16.58 6.71
CA PHE A 277 -1.14 -16.49 6.18
C PHE A 277 -0.11 -16.23 7.28
N LEU A 278 -0.38 -15.28 8.16
CA LEU A 278 0.54 -14.91 9.24
C LEU A 278 0.69 -16.02 10.31
N ASP A 279 -0.34 -16.83 10.56
CA ASP A 279 -0.32 -17.90 11.55
C ASP A 279 0.46 -19.14 11.09
N ARG A 280 0.49 -19.42 9.80
CA ARG A 280 1.31 -20.52 9.24
C ARG A 280 2.82 -20.30 9.35
N GLY A 281 3.27 -19.17 9.83
CA GLY A 281 4.69 -18.81 10.01
C GLY A 281 5.22 -18.90 11.44
N LYS A 282 4.42 -19.42 12.37
CA LYS A 282 4.77 -19.60 13.78
C LYS A 282 5.51 -20.88 14.05
#